data_3c57b434db09453afe51473faef49267
#
_entry.id   3c57b434db09453afe51473faef49267
#
_cell.length_a   1.000
_cell.length_b   1.000
_cell.length_c   1.000
_cell.angle_alpha   90.00
_cell.angle_beta   90.00
_cell.angle_gamma   90.00
#
_symmetry.space_group_name_H-M   'P 1'
#
loop_
_entity.id
_entity.type
_entity.pdbx_description
1 polymer ?
#
loop_
_entity_poly.entity_id
_entity_poly.type
_entity_poly.pdbx_seq_one_letter_code
_entity_poly.pdbx_strand_id
1 'polypeptide(L)'
;MEKKDNVEKGVSGKPEEKKSAAYYEKRPEFGNRGPSKILLHFRKGITFFLVIAACVIFYFLLLRIDDISVGVSKVIDVLKPILYGMVIAYLLNPIVKQIDRWLIPQLKKKMSQEKAKKVSRSVGVFAALVMLLALILALCNMLIPELYKSIRDMVQTLPGQISDMVTKIISIQKDTSPAGVMARNLLEKGSDALQNWIKQDLLTKVNEVMSNLTVGIINFVSEILNFLIGLIVSVYILFSKETFSAQSKKIVYAVFRTDHANMILHLTKKSNEIFGGFIIGKIIDSMIIGVLCFFGLTLLKMPYILLISVIVGVTNVIPFFGPYIGAIPSAVLILLNDPIKGLYFLIFILVLQQLDGNVIGPKILGNSTGLSAFWVVFSILLGGGLFGFAGMIMGVPTFAVVYYIITMLINHLLEKKKLPLQTSEYGEKSYVDDSGRFVRENPEENDTAVKNGENKKERK
;
A
#
# COMPACT_ATOMS: atom_id res chain seq x y z
N MET A 1 -88.68 39.03 -0.07
CA MET A 1 -88.22 40.15 -0.92
C MET A 1 -86.87 39.77 -1.43
N GLU A 2 -86.92 39.36 -2.68
CA GLU A 2 -86.29 39.91 -3.87
C GLU A 2 -84.78 39.73 -3.85
N LYS A 3 -84.33 38.89 -4.73
CA LYS A 3 -84.05 38.96 -6.21
C LYS A 3 -82.54 39.05 -6.43
N LYS A 4 -82.05 38.05 -7.15
CA LYS A 4 -81.41 38.20 -8.49
C LYS A 4 -80.00 38.77 -8.47
N ASP A 5 -79.07 38.41 -9.28
CA ASP A 5 -78.91 37.59 -10.52
C ASP A 5 -77.40 37.53 -10.81
N ASN A 6 -77.00 36.42 -11.37
CA ASN A 6 -76.06 36.23 -12.50
C ASN A 6 -74.82 37.12 -12.65
N VAL A 7 -73.68 36.52 -12.96
CA VAL A 7 -73.17 36.40 -14.34
C VAL A 7 -71.83 35.64 -14.36
N GLU A 8 -71.77 34.68 -15.27
CA GLU A 8 -70.64 33.94 -15.79
C GLU A 8 -69.49 34.81 -16.31
N LYS A 9 -68.28 34.21 -16.32
CA LYS A 9 -67.25 34.15 -17.39
C LYS A 9 -66.09 33.41 -16.79
N GLY A 10 -65.65 32.21 -17.12
CA GLY A 10 -65.31 31.74 -18.46
C GLY A 10 -63.84 32.05 -18.75
N VAL A 11 -62.86 31.19 -18.32
CA VAL A 11 -61.56 31.13 -18.98
C VAL A 11 -61.16 29.66 -19.11
N SER A 12 -61.09 29.25 -20.37
CA SER A 12 -60.62 27.98 -20.89
C SER A 12 -59.15 27.77 -20.53
N GLY A 13 -58.81 26.67 -19.92
CA GLY A 13 -57.45 26.16 -19.73
C GLY A 13 -57.37 24.74 -20.20
N LYS A 14 -56.81 24.56 -21.31
CA LYS A 14 -56.27 23.40 -22.05
C LYS A 14 -56.49 21.97 -21.52
N PRO A 15 -57.06 21.08 -22.39
CA PRO A 15 -57.30 19.66 -22.09
C PRO A 15 -56.11 18.72 -22.34
N GLU A 16 -54.91 19.21 -22.59
CA GLU A 16 -53.79 18.34 -23.00
C GLU A 16 -52.92 17.75 -21.85
N GLU A 17 -52.92 18.35 -20.68
CA GLU A 17 -52.10 17.85 -19.55
C GLU A 17 -52.73 16.68 -18.77
N LYS A 18 -54.03 16.47 -18.88
CA LYS A 18 -54.74 15.36 -18.23
C LYS A 18 -54.66 14.01 -18.95
N LYS A 19 -54.24 13.99 -20.23
CA LYS A 19 -54.15 12.74 -21.01
C LYS A 19 -52.79 12.02 -20.81
N SER A 20 -51.72 12.70 -20.43
CA SER A 20 -50.41 12.07 -20.19
C SER A 20 -50.32 11.39 -18.83
N ALA A 21 -50.97 11.90 -17.82
CA ALA A 21 -50.98 11.30 -16.48
C ALA A 21 -51.78 9.98 -16.41
N ALA A 22 -52.88 9.89 -17.17
CA ALA A 22 -53.76 8.70 -17.20
C ALA A 22 -53.11 7.48 -17.91
N TYR A 23 -52.10 7.68 -18.74
CA TYR A 23 -51.39 6.58 -19.43
C TYR A 23 -50.42 5.82 -18.52
N TYR A 24 -49.90 6.45 -17.47
CA TYR A 24 -48.97 5.84 -16.53
C TYR A 24 -49.66 5.25 -15.28
N GLU A 25 -50.94 5.48 -15.06
CA GLU A 25 -51.67 5.01 -13.88
C GLU A 25 -52.31 3.61 -14.02
N LYS A 26 -52.37 3.06 -15.22
CA LYS A 26 -52.80 1.67 -15.43
C LYS A 26 -51.61 0.74 -15.23
N ARG A 27 -51.28 0.40 -13.97
CA ARG A 27 -50.50 -0.80 -13.70
C ARG A 27 -51.31 -2.00 -14.20
N PRO A 28 -50.74 -2.87 -15.07
CA PRO A 28 -51.39 -4.13 -15.37
C PRO A 28 -51.49 -4.91 -14.05
N GLU A 29 -52.72 -5.18 -13.61
CA GLU A 29 -52.98 -6.14 -12.53
C GLU A 29 -52.56 -7.52 -13.05
N PHE A 30 -51.32 -7.87 -12.76
CA PHE A 30 -50.86 -9.25 -12.86
C PHE A 30 -51.59 -10.05 -11.79
N GLY A 31 -52.69 -10.69 -12.20
CA GLY A 31 -53.46 -11.57 -11.34
C GLY A 31 -52.52 -12.53 -10.61
N ASN A 32 -52.72 -12.61 -9.30
CA ASN A 32 -51.96 -13.44 -8.37
C ASN A 32 -52.27 -14.94 -8.64
N ARG A 33 -51.84 -15.44 -9.83
CA ARG A 33 -51.79 -16.88 -10.10
C ARG A 33 -50.50 -17.38 -9.52
N GLY A 34 -50.55 -18.11 -8.41
CA GLY A 34 -49.42 -18.81 -7.85
C GLY A 34 -48.68 -19.58 -8.95
N PRO A 35 -47.36 -19.70 -8.86
CA PRO A 35 -46.52 -20.30 -9.89
C PRO A 35 -47.04 -21.69 -10.23
N SER A 36 -47.44 -21.92 -11.48
CA SER A 36 -47.88 -23.23 -11.96
C SER A 36 -46.80 -24.28 -11.65
N LYS A 37 -47.21 -25.49 -11.29
CA LYS A 37 -46.25 -26.59 -10.97
C LYS A 37 -45.23 -26.79 -12.09
N ILE A 38 -45.57 -26.51 -13.34
CA ILE A 38 -44.67 -26.54 -14.50
C ILE A 38 -43.56 -25.47 -14.38
N LEU A 39 -43.87 -24.25 -13.95
CA LEU A 39 -42.89 -23.17 -13.75
C LEU A 39 -41.91 -23.50 -12.60
N LEU A 40 -42.35 -24.23 -11.57
CA LEU A 40 -41.50 -24.66 -10.47
C LEU A 40 -40.52 -25.75 -10.90
N HIS A 41 -40.94 -26.71 -11.74
CA HIS A 41 -40.07 -27.75 -12.30
C HIS A 41 -39.10 -27.15 -13.34
N PHE A 42 -39.54 -26.20 -14.14
CA PHE A 42 -38.68 -25.48 -15.09
C PHE A 42 -37.62 -24.65 -14.37
N ARG A 43 -37.96 -23.99 -13.28
CA ARG A 43 -37.01 -23.25 -12.43
C ARG A 43 -35.98 -24.15 -11.77
N LYS A 44 -36.37 -25.33 -11.30
CA LYS A 44 -35.43 -26.34 -10.77
C LYS A 44 -34.53 -26.89 -11.89
N GLY A 45 -35.08 -27.21 -13.05
CA GLY A 45 -34.30 -27.64 -14.23
C GLY A 45 -33.24 -26.62 -14.67
N ILE A 46 -33.61 -25.33 -14.74
CA ILE A 46 -32.68 -24.24 -15.04
C ILE A 46 -31.59 -24.14 -13.95
N THR A 47 -31.94 -24.27 -12.66
CA THR A 47 -30.95 -24.23 -11.60
C THR A 47 -29.94 -25.38 -11.70
N PHE A 48 -30.38 -26.61 -11.95
CA PHE A 48 -29.49 -27.74 -12.18
C PHE A 48 -28.61 -27.56 -13.42
N PHE A 49 -29.18 -27.07 -14.51
CA PHE A 49 -28.43 -26.75 -15.73
C PHE A 49 -27.36 -25.70 -15.46
N LEU A 50 -27.72 -24.60 -14.75
CA LEU A 50 -26.76 -23.56 -14.39
C LEU A 50 -25.63 -24.07 -13.48
N VAL A 51 -25.97 -24.96 -12.52
CA VAL A 51 -24.94 -25.56 -11.64
C VAL A 51 -24.00 -26.46 -12.45
N ILE A 52 -24.54 -27.32 -13.32
CA ILE A 52 -23.70 -28.18 -14.17
C ILE A 52 -22.87 -27.33 -15.13
N ALA A 53 -23.46 -26.31 -15.77
CA ALA A 53 -22.72 -25.39 -16.64
C ALA A 53 -21.61 -24.66 -15.87
N ALA A 54 -21.89 -24.21 -14.64
CA ALA A 54 -20.91 -23.56 -13.77
C ALA A 54 -19.76 -24.53 -13.39
N CYS A 55 -20.08 -25.79 -13.07
CA CYS A 55 -19.06 -26.80 -12.79
C CYS A 55 -18.18 -27.11 -14.02
N VAL A 56 -18.78 -27.21 -15.20
CA VAL A 56 -18.06 -27.43 -16.46
C VAL A 56 -17.17 -26.23 -16.77
N ILE A 57 -17.70 -25.00 -16.66
CA ILE A 57 -16.92 -23.77 -16.86
C ILE A 57 -15.76 -23.72 -15.85
N PHE A 58 -16.02 -24.01 -14.58
CA PHE A 58 -15.00 -24.04 -13.53
C PHE A 58 -13.90 -25.08 -13.83
N TYR A 59 -14.28 -26.27 -14.29
CA TYR A 59 -13.34 -27.30 -14.71
C TYR A 59 -12.45 -26.84 -15.88
N PHE A 60 -13.03 -26.24 -16.92
CA PHE A 60 -12.26 -25.67 -18.04
C PHE A 60 -11.39 -24.48 -17.62
N LEU A 61 -11.83 -23.65 -16.66
CA LEU A 61 -11.03 -22.59 -16.09
C LEU A 61 -9.79 -23.13 -15.37
N LEU A 62 -9.96 -24.22 -14.60
CA LEU A 62 -8.83 -24.88 -13.93
C LEU A 62 -7.84 -25.51 -14.92
N LEU A 63 -8.33 -26.15 -15.98
CA LEU A 63 -7.48 -26.76 -17.00
C LEU A 63 -6.69 -25.74 -17.83
N ARG A 64 -7.22 -24.53 -18.00
CA ARG A 64 -6.58 -23.47 -18.77
C ARG A 64 -6.08 -22.31 -17.90
N ILE A 65 -5.74 -22.59 -16.65
CA ILE A 65 -5.30 -21.54 -15.73
C ILE A 65 -4.02 -20.86 -16.22
N ASP A 66 -3.12 -21.60 -16.86
CA ASP A 66 -1.88 -21.07 -17.43
C ASP A 66 -2.16 -20.16 -18.62
N ASP A 67 -3.02 -20.55 -19.55
CA ASP A 67 -3.43 -19.72 -20.70
C ASP A 67 -4.12 -18.44 -20.24
N ILE A 68 -4.97 -18.54 -19.20
CA ILE A 68 -5.67 -17.41 -18.61
C ILE A 68 -4.66 -16.49 -17.92
N SER A 69 -3.68 -17.04 -17.18
CA SER A 69 -2.65 -16.24 -16.51
C SER A 69 -1.82 -15.47 -17.52
N VAL A 70 -1.43 -16.09 -18.65
CA VAL A 70 -0.74 -15.41 -19.75
C VAL A 70 -1.62 -14.31 -20.37
N GLY A 71 -2.92 -14.58 -20.56
CA GLY A 71 -3.87 -13.60 -21.07
C GLY A 71 -4.02 -12.39 -20.13
N VAL A 72 -4.18 -12.65 -18.83
CA VAL A 72 -4.27 -11.61 -17.80
C VAL A 72 -2.97 -10.80 -17.73
N SER A 73 -1.81 -11.48 -17.79
CA SER A 73 -0.50 -10.81 -17.80
C SER A 73 -0.37 -9.83 -18.97
N LYS A 74 -0.76 -10.25 -20.19
CA LYS A 74 -0.78 -9.36 -21.36
C LYS A 74 -1.69 -8.15 -21.18
N VAL A 75 -2.86 -8.33 -20.58
CA VAL A 75 -3.77 -7.20 -20.29
C VAL A 75 -3.13 -6.25 -19.26
N ILE A 76 -2.50 -6.79 -18.22
CA ILE A 76 -1.79 -5.98 -17.23
C ILE A 76 -0.65 -5.21 -17.88
N ASP A 77 0.13 -5.84 -18.77
CA ASP A 77 1.23 -5.19 -19.50
C ASP A 77 0.75 -4.00 -20.35
N VAL A 78 -0.37 -4.15 -21.06
CA VAL A 78 -1.00 -3.05 -21.81
C VAL A 78 -1.48 -1.94 -20.87
N LEU A 79 -1.94 -2.28 -19.67
CA LEU A 79 -2.46 -1.32 -18.69
C LEU A 79 -1.34 -0.70 -17.81
N LYS A 80 -0.09 -1.16 -17.89
CA LYS A 80 1.03 -0.64 -17.09
C LYS A 80 1.11 0.89 -17.06
N PRO A 81 1.04 1.63 -18.20
CA PRO A 81 1.09 3.08 -18.16
C PRO A 81 -0.05 3.71 -17.36
N ILE A 82 -1.26 3.12 -17.43
CA ILE A 82 -2.43 3.60 -16.67
C ILE A 82 -2.22 3.34 -15.18
N LEU A 83 -1.70 2.16 -14.80
CA LEU A 83 -1.38 1.83 -13.42
C LEU A 83 -0.29 2.77 -12.86
N TYR A 84 0.76 3.04 -13.62
CA TYR A 84 1.77 4.03 -13.25
C TYR A 84 1.15 5.41 -13.05
N GLY A 85 0.28 5.84 -13.97
CA GLY A 85 -0.43 7.12 -13.86
C GLY A 85 -1.31 7.21 -12.61
N MET A 86 -2.01 6.14 -12.24
CA MET A 86 -2.80 6.08 -11.01
C MET A 86 -1.90 6.19 -9.75
N VAL A 87 -0.80 5.47 -9.71
CA VAL A 87 0.15 5.52 -8.58
C VAL A 87 0.76 6.90 -8.45
N ILE A 88 1.25 7.48 -9.55
CA ILE A 88 1.84 8.82 -9.58
C ILE A 88 0.80 9.86 -9.14
N ALA A 89 -0.42 9.80 -9.67
CA ALA A 89 -1.50 10.70 -9.28
C ALA A 89 -1.84 10.57 -7.79
N TYR A 90 -1.84 9.36 -7.25
CA TYR A 90 -2.09 9.11 -5.83
C TYR A 90 -0.99 9.72 -4.95
N LEU A 91 0.28 9.53 -5.32
CA LEU A 91 1.45 10.08 -4.59
C LEU A 91 1.52 11.62 -4.67
N LEU A 92 1.18 12.20 -5.82
CA LEU A 92 1.20 13.65 -6.02
C LEU A 92 -0.04 14.38 -5.45
N ASN A 93 -1.15 13.66 -5.25
CA ASN A 93 -2.40 14.26 -4.78
C ASN A 93 -2.30 15.03 -3.45
N PRO A 94 -1.54 14.60 -2.42
CA PRO A 94 -1.32 15.38 -1.20
C PRO A 94 -0.66 16.72 -1.45
N ILE A 95 0.33 16.76 -2.34
CA ILE A 95 1.05 17.98 -2.73
C ILE A 95 0.09 18.95 -3.43
N VAL A 96 -0.65 18.44 -4.42
CA VAL A 96 -1.67 19.23 -5.12
C VAL A 96 -2.74 19.76 -4.16
N LYS A 97 -3.20 18.94 -3.21
CA LYS A 97 -4.14 19.38 -2.17
C LYS A 97 -3.57 20.48 -1.28
N GLN A 98 -2.30 20.39 -0.94
CA GLN A 98 -1.64 21.43 -0.10
C GLN A 98 -1.54 22.74 -0.86
N ILE A 99 -1.15 22.69 -2.13
CA ILE A 99 -1.12 23.88 -3.01
C ILE A 99 -2.52 24.45 -3.19
N ASP A 100 -3.53 23.62 -3.41
CA ASP A 100 -4.94 24.04 -3.52
C ASP A 100 -5.40 24.77 -2.23
N ARG A 101 -5.06 24.25 -1.05
CA ARG A 101 -5.41 24.89 0.24
C ARG A 101 -4.81 26.28 0.40
N TRP A 102 -3.60 26.47 -0.11
CA TRP A 102 -2.89 27.74 -0.01
C TRP A 102 -3.31 28.75 -1.10
N LEU A 103 -3.47 28.27 -2.34
CA LEU A 103 -3.69 29.15 -3.50
C LEU A 103 -5.16 29.55 -3.68
N ILE A 104 -6.12 28.67 -3.44
CA ILE A 104 -7.54 28.93 -3.65
C ILE A 104 -8.03 30.16 -2.86
N PRO A 105 -7.72 30.34 -1.55
CA PRO A 105 -8.18 31.51 -0.81
C PRO A 105 -7.64 32.82 -1.37
N GLN A 106 -6.41 32.83 -1.90
CA GLN A 106 -5.78 34.01 -2.49
C GLN A 106 -6.41 34.35 -3.85
N LEU A 107 -6.62 33.35 -4.70
CA LEU A 107 -7.20 33.50 -6.03
C LEU A 107 -8.68 33.90 -5.99
N LYS A 108 -9.44 33.45 -5.00
CA LYS A 108 -10.86 33.83 -4.80
C LYS A 108 -11.07 35.32 -4.59
N LYS A 109 -10.03 36.04 -4.12
CA LYS A 109 -10.08 37.53 -3.97
C LYS A 109 -10.07 38.25 -5.32
N LYS A 110 -9.56 37.62 -6.39
CA LYS A 110 -9.35 38.25 -7.71
C LYS A 110 -10.19 37.64 -8.83
N MET A 111 -10.77 36.46 -8.63
CA MET A 111 -11.52 35.72 -9.68
C MET A 111 -12.63 34.85 -9.11
N SER A 112 -13.56 34.40 -9.99
CA SER A 112 -14.66 33.52 -9.59
C SER A 112 -14.16 32.20 -9.00
N GLN A 113 -14.95 31.61 -8.11
CA GLN A 113 -14.59 30.36 -7.40
C GLN A 113 -14.21 29.21 -8.34
N GLU A 114 -14.91 29.06 -9.46
CA GLU A 114 -14.61 28.01 -10.44
C GLU A 114 -13.29 28.25 -11.16
N LYS A 115 -13.02 29.48 -11.58
CA LYS A 115 -11.74 29.87 -12.19
C LYS A 115 -10.59 29.71 -11.21
N ALA A 116 -10.76 30.17 -9.97
CA ALA A 116 -9.76 30.02 -8.92
C ALA A 116 -9.40 28.54 -8.67
N LYS A 117 -10.39 27.65 -8.64
CA LYS A 117 -10.17 26.21 -8.48
C LYS A 117 -9.44 25.60 -9.68
N LYS A 118 -9.80 25.96 -10.91
CA LYS A 118 -9.12 25.45 -12.12
C LYS A 118 -7.67 25.93 -12.20
N VAL A 119 -7.41 27.22 -11.96
CA VAL A 119 -6.06 27.78 -11.98
C VAL A 119 -5.20 27.16 -10.87
N SER A 120 -5.70 27.11 -9.64
CA SER A 120 -4.99 26.47 -8.52
C SER A 120 -4.63 25.02 -8.84
N ARG A 121 -5.57 24.27 -9.41
CA ARG A 121 -5.34 22.87 -9.82
C ARG A 121 -4.25 22.75 -10.89
N SER A 122 -4.27 23.61 -11.91
CA SER A 122 -3.26 23.62 -12.96
C SER A 122 -1.86 23.89 -12.37
N VAL A 123 -1.76 24.94 -11.55
CA VAL A 123 -0.49 25.30 -10.88
C VAL A 123 -0.05 24.16 -9.94
N GLY A 124 -0.97 23.60 -9.16
CA GLY A 124 -0.68 22.51 -8.22
C GLY A 124 -0.18 21.23 -8.93
N VAL A 125 -0.82 20.83 -10.01
CA VAL A 125 -0.40 19.65 -10.80
C VAL A 125 0.95 19.91 -11.47
N PHE A 126 1.13 21.07 -12.10
CA PHE A 126 2.40 21.42 -12.75
C PHE A 126 3.55 21.48 -11.73
N ALA A 127 3.36 22.15 -10.61
CA ALA A 127 4.38 22.24 -9.56
C ALA A 127 4.73 20.85 -8.97
N ALA A 128 3.73 20.00 -8.73
CA ALA A 128 3.95 18.65 -8.23
C ALA A 128 4.72 17.76 -9.23
N LEU A 129 4.44 17.90 -10.53
CA LEU A 129 5.18 17.18 -11.59
C LEU A 129 6.61 17.68 -11.71
N VAL A 130 6.81 18.99 -11.72
CA VAL A 130 8.17 19.58 -11.78
C VAL A 130 8.98 19.13 -10.56
N MET A 131 8.37 19.11 -9.37
CA MET A 131 9.02 18.63 -8.16
C MET A 131 9.38 17.15 -8.25
N LEU A 132 8.48 16.29 -8.77
CA LEU A 132 8.77 14.87 -8.98
C LEU A 132 9.91 14.66 -9.97
N LEU A 133 9.89 15.33 -11.12
CA LEU A 133 10.94 15.24 -12.13
C LEU A 133 12.27 15.76 -11.60
N ALA A 134 12.27 16.89 -10.90
CA ALA A 134 13.48 17.45 -10.29
C ALA A 134 14.06 16.48 -9.24
N LEU A 135 13.22 15.84 -8.43
CA LEU A 135 13.66 14.83 -7.47
C LEU A 135 14.29 13.62 -8.18
N ILE A 136 13.63 13.08 -9.21
CA ILE A 136 14.16 11.94 -9.98
C ILE A 136 15.48 12.30 -10.64
N LEU A 137 15.57 13.46 -11.31
CA LEU A 137 16.80 13.91 -11.95
C LEU A 137 17.92 14.13 -10.93
N ALA A 138 17.62 14.73 -9.79
CA ALA A 138 18.60 14.92 -8.72
C ALA A 138 19.13 13.56 -8.20
N LEU A 139 18.24 12.61 -7.92
CA LEU A 139 18.62 11.26 -7.49
C LEU A 139 19.44 10.53 -8.55
N CYS A 140 19.03 10.56 -9.80
CA CYS A 140 19.77 9.93 -10.89
C CYS A 140 21.19 10.54 -11.05
N ASN A 141 21.27 11.87 -11.05
CA ASN A 141 22.56 12.58 -11.19
C ASN A 141 23.50 12.35 -9.99
N MET A 142 22.96 12.12 -8.80
CA MET A 142 23.73 11.81 -7.60
C MET A 142 24.13 10.33 -7.52
N LEU A 143 23.19 9.43 -7.80
CA LEU A 143 23.39 7.98 -7.59
C LEU A 143 24.19 7.31 -8.69
N ILE A 144 23.91 7.63 -9.96
CA ILE A 144 24.54 6.92 -11.10
C ILE A 144 26.07 7.04 -11.09
N PRO A 145 26.65 8.25 -10.95
CA PRO A 145 28.10 8.39 -10.86
C PRO A 145 28.71 7.71 -9.63
N GLU A 146 28.04 7.79 -8.49
CA GLU A 146 28.54 7.21 -7.25
C GLU A 146 28.46 5.69 -7.26
N LEU A 147 27.39 5.10 -7.83
CA LEU A 147 27.30 3.66 -8.08
C LEU A 147 28.41 3.18 -8.99
N TYR A 148 28.63 3.87 -10.13
CA TYR A 148 29.68 3.52 -11.08
C TYR A 148 31.06 3.54 -10.41
N LYS A 149 31.35 4.61 -9.65
CA LYS A 149 32.60 4.75 -8.90
C LYS A 149 32.75 3.64 -7.86
N SER A 150 31.71 3.38 -7.06
CA SER A 150 31.73 2.36 -6.01
C SER A 150 31.95 0.95 -6.58
N ILE A 151 31.28 0.62 -7.68
CA ILE A 151 31.47 -0.68 -8.36
C ILE A 151 32.88 -0.80 -8.91
N ARG A 152 33.38 0.24 -9.57
CA ARG A 152 34.72 0.28 -10.11
C ARG A 152 35.79 0.12 -9.03
N ASP A 153 35.69 0.91 -7.96
CA ASP A 153 36.60 0.87 -6.81
C ASP A 153 36.57 -0.51 -6.15
N MET A 154 35.39 -1.09 -5.98
CA MET A 154 35.23 -2.43 -5.42
C MET A 154 35.95 -3.48 -6.28
N VAL A 155 35.73 -3.49 -7.60
CA VAL A 155 36.35 -4.47 -8.51
C VAL A 155 37.88 -4.33 -8.53
N GLN A 156 38.39 -3.11 -8.44
CA GLN A 156 39.85 -2.86 -8.52
C GLN A 156 40.59 -3.10 -7.21
N THR A 157 39.97 -2.75 -6.06
CA THR A 157 40.70 -2.73 -4.78
C THR A 157 40.41 -3.96 -3.90
N LEU A 158 39.24 -4.58 -4.04
CA LEU A 158 38.77 -5.68 -3.21
C LEU A 158 39.71 -6.90 -3.23
N PRO A 159 40.23 -7.37 -4.38
CA PRO A 159 41.13 -8.51 -4.42
C PRO A 159 42.43 -8.28 -3.64
N GLY A 160 42.98 -7.06 -3.75
CA GLY A 160 44.20 -6.67 -2.99
C GLY A 160 43.94 -6.59 -1.48
N GLN A 161 42.85 -5.95 -1.07
CA GLN A 161 42.49 -5.80 0.35
C GLN A 161 42.25 -7.15 1.04
N ILE A 162 41.59 -8.10 0.37
CA ILE A 162 41.38 -9.45 0.92
C ILE A 162 42.73 -10.14 1.13
N SER A 163 43.64 -10.06 0.16
CA SER A 163 44.97 -10.62 0.26
C SER A 163 45.74 -10.01 1.43
N ASP A 164 45.73 -8.68 1.59
CA ASP A 164 46.39 -7.96 2.67
C ASP A 164 45.82 -8.32 4.05
N MET A 165 44.48 -8.44 4.16
CA MET A 165 43.82 -8.84 5.39
C MET A 165 44.23 -10.26 5.80
N VAL A 166 44.17 -11.21 4.86
CA VAL A 166 44.56 -12.61 5.13
C VAL A 166 46.04 -12.69 5.53
N THR A 167 46.92 -11.96 4.81
CA THR A 167 48.35 -11.90 5.13
C THR A 167 48.58 -11.32 6.53
N LYS A 168 47.87 -10.26 6.93
CA LYS A 168 47.95 -9.69 8.30
C LYS A 168 47.48 -10.69 9.36
N ILE A 169 46.34 -11.37 9.12
CA ILE A 169 45.83 -12.37 10.06
C ILE A 169 46.87 -13.51 10.24
N ILE A 170 47.41 -14.01 9.13
CA ILE A 170 48.43 -15.07 9.14
C ILE A 170 49.71 -14.60 9.87
N SER A 171 50.12 -13.34 9.69
CA SER A 171 51.31 -12.78 10.35
C SER A 171 51.16 -12.59 11.84
N ILE A 172 49.96 -12.34 12.34
CA ILE A 172 49.65 -12.20 13.78
C ILE A 172 49.61 -13.57 14.45
N GLN A 173 49.18 -14.61 13.75
CA GLN A 173 49.08 -15.96 14.27
C GLN A 173 50.41 -16.70 14.18
N LYS A 174 51.30 -16.47 15.15
CA LYS A 174 52.58 -17.17 15.29
C LYS A 174 52.44 -18.61 15.86
N ASP A 175 51.25 -19.13 15.92
CA ASP A 175 50.95 -20.43 16.49
C ASP A 175 51.38 -21.55 15.54
N THR A 176 52.36 -22.32 15.94
CA THR A 176 52.88 -23.48 15.20
C THR A 176 52.16 -24.80 15.59
N SER A 177 51.11 -24.72 16.39
CA SER A 177 50.31 -25.89 16.73
C SER A 177 49.60 -26.47 15.48
N PRO A 178 49.26 -27.77 15.48
CA PRO A 178 48.51 -28.40 14.39
C PRO A 178 47.18 -27.66 14.07
N ALA A 179 46.56 -27.11 15.10
CA ALA A 179 45.33 -26.28 14.95
C ALA A 179 45.63 -24.94 14.29
N GLY A 180 46.75 -24.27 14.62
CA GLY A 180 47.20 -23.03 13.97
C GLY A 180 47.53 -23.21 12.49
N VAL A 181 48.19 -24.33 12.14
CA VAL A 181 48.50 -24.69 10.73
C VAL A 181 47.20 -24.96 9.94
N MET A 182 46.23 -25.68 10.56
CA MET A 182 44.94 -25.93 9.92
C MET A 182 44.13 -24.65 9.71
N ALA A 183 44.10 -23.74 10.70
CA ALA A 183 43.44 -22.45 10.58
C ALA A 183 44.06 -21.58 9.45
N ARG A 184 45.40 -21.57 9.34
CA ARG A 184 46.12 -20.89 8.25
C ARG A 184 45.73 -21.43 6.88
N ASN A 185 45.76 -22.76 6.71
CA ASN A 185 45.37 -23.40 5.44
C ASN A 185 43.91 -23.13 5.05
N LEU A 186 43.01 -23.07 6.04
CA LEU A 186 41.61 -22.71 5.81
C LEU A 186 41.44 -21.24 5.40
N LEU A 187 42.20 -20.33 6.02
CA LEU A 187 42.20 -18.91 5.67
C LEU A 187 42.78 -18.66 4.27
N GLU A 188 43.89 -19.32 3.90
CA GLU A 188 44.46 -19.25 2.55
C GLU A 188 43.51 -19.79 1.50
N LYS A 189 42.98 -21.01 1.70
CA LYS A 189 42.00 -21.59 0.78
C LYS A 189 40.71 -20.76 0.66
N GLY A 190 40.22 -20.21 1.78
CA GLY A 190 39.07 -19.31 1.79
C GLY A 190 39.34 -18.01 1.01
N SER A 191 40.54 -17.44 1.19
CA SER A 191 40.99 -16.26 0.45
C SER A 191 41.05 -16.53 -1.07
N ASP A 192 41.69 -17.64 -1.46
CA ASP A 192 41.81 -18.01 -2.88
C ASP A 192 40.44 -18.30 -3.50
N ALA A 193 39.56 -19.00 -2.80
CA ALA A 193 38.19 -19.24 -3.24
C ALA A 193 37.43 -17.92 -3.42
N LEU A 194 37.55 -16.99 -2.47
CA LEU A 194 36.88 -15.68 -2.52
C LEU A 194 37.45 -14.80 -3.65
N GLN A 195 38.78 -14.79 -3.81
CA GLN A 195 39.42 -14.06 -4.93
C GLN A 195 39.00 -14.62 -6.29
N ASN A 196 38.96 -15.96 -6.42
CA ASN A 196 38.52 -16.60 -7.66
C ASN A 196 37.04 -16.32 -7.95
N TRP A 197 36.19 -16.36 -6.92
CA TRP A 197 34.78 -15.98 -7.04
C TRP A 197 34.63 -14.51 -7.47
N ILE A 198 35.40 -13.59 -6.89
CA ILE A 198 35.39 -12.17 -7.27
C ILE A 198 35.87 -12.00 -8.72
N LYS A 199 36.97 -12.64 -9.09
CA LYS A 199 37.56 -12.49 -10.45
C LYS A 199 36.74 -13.19 -11.54
N GLN A 200 36.17 -14.35 -11.26
CA GLN A 200 35.49 -15.17 -12.27
C GLN A 200 33.99 -14.94 -12.27
N ASP A 201 33.35 -15.05 -11.09
CA ASP A 201 31.88 -14.97 -11.01
C ASP A 201 31.38 -13.52 -10.92
N LEU A 202 31.98 -12.70 -10.06
CA LEU A 202 31.52 -11.32 -9.89
C LEU A 202 31.83 -10.47 -11.12
N LEU A 203 33.05 -10.54 -11.67
CA LEU A 203 33.42 -9.83 -12.88
C LEU A 203 32.63 -10.32 -14.11
N THR A 204 32.40 -11.63 -14.21
CA THR A 204 31.61 -12.20 -15.30
C THR A 204 30.15 -11.75 -15.16
N LYS A 205 29.57 -11.77 -13.96
CA LYS A 205 28.21 -11.25 -13.71
C LYS A 205 28.12 -9.74 -13.93
N VAL A 206 29.12 -8.97 -13.52
CA VAL A 206 29.16 -7.52 -13.81
C VAL A 206 29.25 -7.27 -15.32
N ASN A 207 30.08 -8.03 -16.04
CA ASN A 207 30.14 -7.95 -17.50
C ASN A 207 28.85 -8.45 -18.17
N GLU A 208 28.22 -9.48 -17.64
CA GLU A 208 26.91 -9.98 -18.08
C GLU A 208 25.81 -8.93 -17.83
N VAL A 209 25.80 -8.28 -16.67
CA VAL A 209 24.93 -7.13 -16.38
C VAL A 209 25.24 -5.98 -17.32
N MET A 210 26.50 -5.67 -17.59
CA MET A 210 26.89 -4.63 -18.53
C MET A 210 26.52 -4.98 -19.98
N SER A 211 26.66 -6.25 -20.41
CA SER A 211 26.23 -6.69 -21.75
C SER A 211 24.68 -6.79 -21.82
N ASN A 212 24.05 -7.22 -20.77
CA ASN A 212 22.59 -7.22 -20.61
C ASN A 212 22.02 -5.80 -20.49
N LEU A 213 22.82 -4.79 -20.14
CA LEU A 213 22.42 -3.38 -20.26
C LEU A 213 22.11 -3.02 -21.71
N THR A 214 22.73 -3.67 -22.71
CA THR A 214 22.41 -3.43 -24.12
C THR A 214 21.01 -3.99 -24.48
N VAL A 215 20.63 -5.16 -23.96
CA VAL A 215 19.26 -5.70 -24.05
C VAL A 215 18.35 -4.97 -23.07
N GLY A 216 18.87 -4.61 -21.90
CA GLY A 216 18.22 -3.79 -20.89
C GLY A 216 17.90 -2.38 -21.36
N ILE A 217 18.66 -1.80 -22.30
CA ILE A 217 18.35 -0.48 -22.89
C ILE A 217 16.99 -0.50 -23.58
N ILE A 218 16.66 -1.54 -24.33
CA ILE A 218 15.35 -1.63 -25.00
C ILE A 218 14.22 -1.75 -23.98
N ASN A 219 14.39 -2.59 -22.96
CA ASN A 219 13.44 -2.72 -21.88
C ASN A 219 13.35 -1.42 -21.04
N PHE A 220 14.49 -0.77 -20.80
CA PHE A 220 14.55 0.50 -20.08
C PHE A 220 13.87 1.63 -20.85
N VAL A 221 14.09 1.71 -22.18
CA VAL A 221 13.37 2.68 -23.04
C VAL A 221 11.87 2.41 -23.02
N SER A 222 11.44 1.16 -23.07
CA SER A 222 10.04 0.79 -22.97
C SER A 222 9.45 1.18 -21.62
N GLU A 223 10.16 0.95 -20.52
CA GLU A 223 9.69 1.36 -19.17
C GLU A 223 9.69 2.89 -19.00
N ILE A 224 10.63 3.61 -19.60
CA ILE A 224 10.60 5.08 -19.65
C ILE A 224 9.39 5.57 -20.43
N LEU A 225 9.05 4.97 -21.56
CA LEU A 225 7.86 5.33 -22.33
C LEU A 225 6.58 5.05 -21.52
N ASN A 226 6.49 3.90 -20.85
CA ASN A 226 5.38 3.58 -19.96
C ASN A 226 5.26 4.60 -18.82
N PHE A 227 6.38 5.02 -18.24
CA PHE A 227 6.42 6.05 -17.21
C PHE A 227 6.00 7.43 -17.74
N LEU A 228 6.46 7.84 -18.92
CA LEU A 228 6.07 9.12 -19.54
C LEU A 228 4.56 9.15 -19.87
N ILE A 229 4.04 8.05 -20.43
CA ILE A 229 2.59 7.91 -20.65
C ILE A 229 1.87 7.95 -19.30
N GLY A 230 2.40 7.28 -18.28
CA GLY A 230 1.90 7.32 -16.91
C GLY A 230 1.87 8.74 -16.33
N LEU A 231 2.88 9.58 -16.58
CA LEU A 231 2.86 10.99 -16.19
C LEU A 231 1.69 11.73 -16.85
N ILE A 232 1.46 11.55 -18.15
CA ILE A 232 0.32 12.16 -18.85
C ILE A 232 -1.00 11.69 -18.26
N VAL A 233 -1.15 10.38 -18.01
CA VAL A 233 -2.34 9.80 -17.38
C VAL A 233 -2.54 10.36 -15.97
N SER A 234 -1.46 10.55 -15.20
CA SER A 234 -1.54 11.11 -13.84
C SER A 234 -2.09 12.54 -13.84
N VAL A 235 -1.69 13.34 -14.83
CA VAL A 235 -2.25 14.69 -15.05
C VAL A 235 -3.76 14.62 -15.25
N TYR A 236 -4.21 13.75 -16.16
CA TYR A 236 -5.65 13.56 -16.42
C TYR A 236 -6.40 13.15 -15.15
N ILE A 237 -5.88 12.20 -14.41
CA ILE A 237 -6.49 11.73 -13.15
C ILE A 237 -6.57 12.87 -12.13
N LEU A 238 -5.51 13.64 -11.93
CA LEU A 238 -5.45 14.74 -10.97
C LEU A 238 -6.42 15.87 -11.33
N PHE A 239 -6.59 16.17 -12.62
CA PHE A 239 -7.56 17.16 -13.07
C PHE A 239 -9.02 16.67 -12.93
N SER A 240 -9.26 15.41 -13.22
CA SER A 240 -10.62 14.84 -13.32
C SER A 240 -11.04 14.05 -12.07
N LYS A 241 -10.26 14.09 -10.98
CA LYS A 241 -10.49 13.26 -9.77
C LYS A 241 -11.87 13.44 -9.16
N GLU A 242 -12.41 14.66 -9.15
CA GLU A 242 -13.75 14.93 -8.62
C GLU A 242 -14.81 14.29 -9.51
N THR A 243 -14.65 14.38 -10.83
CA THR A 243 -15.56 13.77 -11.81
C THR A 243 -15.54 12.25 -11.70
N PHE A 244 -14.35 11.63 -11.65
CA PHE A 244 -14.22 10.18 -11.46
C PHE A 244 -14.83 9.73 -10.14
N SER A 245 -14.58 10.47 -9.06
CA SER A 245 -15.18 10.18 -7.75
C SER A 245 -16.72 10.28 -7.80
N ALA A 246 -17.27 11.29 -8.46
CA ALA A 246 -18.72 11.45 -8.61
C ALA A 246 -19.34 10.34 -9.48
N GLN A 247 -18.68 9.98 -10.58
CA GLN A 247 -19.11 8.88 -11.45
C GLN A 247 -19.09 7.54 -10.71
N SER A 248 -18.01 7.25 -9.96
CA SER A 248 -17.92 6.03 -9.15
C SER A 248 -19.03 5.95 -8.10
N LYS A 249 -19.32 7.06 -7.40
CA LYS A 249 -20.44 7.13 -6.45
C LYS A 249 -21.79 6.89 -7.15
N LYS A 250 -21.99 7.48 -8.34
CA LYS A 250 -23.20 7.28 -9.13
C LYS A 250 -23.40 5.80 -9.50
N ILE A 251 -22.33 5.12 -9.91
CA ILE A 251 -22.35 3.68 -10.23
C ILE A 251 -22.71 2.87 -8.98
N VAL A 252 -22.07 3.15 -7.84
CA VAL A 252 -22.35 2.44 -6.58
C VAL A 252 -23.80 2.57 -6.17
N TYR A 253 -24.37 3.80 -6.23
CA TYR A 253 -25.78 4.00 -5.89
C TYR A 253 -26.76 3.41 -6.94
N ALA A 254 -26.34 3.27 -8.21
CA ALA A 254 -27.16 2.66 -9.24
C ALA A 254 -27.21 1.12 -9.11
N VAL A 255 -26.14 0.49 -8.67
CA VAL A 255 -26.00 -0.98 -8.61
C VAL A 255 -26.46 -1.54 -7.27
N PHE A 256 -26.18 -0.85 -6.16
CA PHE A 256 -26.42 -1.35 -4.80
C PHE A 256 -27.58 -0.63 -4.13
N ARG A 257 -28.26 -1.33 -3.20
CA ARG A 257 -29.26 -0.71 -2.32
C ARG A 257 -28.58 0.35 -1.46
N THR A 258 -29.32 1.39 -1.08
CA THR A 258 -28.80 2.59 -0.41
C THR A 258 -27.92 2.27 0.82
N ASP A 259 -28.34 1.31 1.66
CA ASP A 259 -27.58 0.93 2.86
C ASP A 259 -26.22 0.31 2.51
N HIS A 260 -26.19 -0.62 1.54
CA HIS A 260 -24.97 -1.23 1.06
C HIS A 260 -24.09 -0.20 0.32
N ALA A 261 -24.69 0.71 -0.46
CA ALA A 261 -23.97 1.78 -1.12
C ALA A 261 -23.25 2.70 -0.12
N ASN A 262 -23.95 3.12 0.95
CA ASN A 262 -23.35 3.92 2.01
C ASN A 262 -22.20 3.20 2.72
N MET A 263 -22.37 1.89 3.00
CA MET A 263 -21.29 1.05 3.56
C MET A 263 -20.08 0.99 2.64
N ILE A 264 -20.26 0.73 1.34
CA ILE A 264 -19.17 0.69 0.35
C ILE A 264 -18.43 2.03 0.30
N LEU A 265 -19.16 3.15 0.29
CA LEU A 265 -18.55 4.48 0.29
C LEU A 265 -17.79 4.77 1.58
N HIS A 266 -18.30 4.35 2.73
CA HIS A 266 -17.61 4.45 4.01
C HIS A 266 -16.30 3.63 4.01
N LEU A 267 -16.37 2.37 3.57
CA LEU A 267 -15.20 1.50 3.43
C LEU A 267 -14.16 2.09 2.48
N THR A 268 -14.58 2.61 1.32
CA THR A 268 -13.69 3.26 0.35
C THR A 268 -12.98 4.47 0.96
N LYS A 269 -13.71 5.29 1.73
CA LYS A 269 -13.13 6.44 2.43
C LYS A 269 -12.10 5.98 3.46
N LYS A 270 -12.46 4.98 4.28
CA LYS A 270 -11.57 4.43 5.31
C LYS A 270 -10.32 3.78 4.72
N SER A 271 -10.49 3.01 3.63
CA SER A 271 -9.37 2.45 2.88
C SER A 271 -8.41 3.53 2.38
N ASN A 272 -8.94 4.62 1.80
CA ASN A 272 -8.12 5.73 1.34
C ASN A 272 -7.38 6.44 2.50
N GLU A 273 -7.97 6.52 3.69
CA GLU A 273 -7.32 7.05 4.90
C GLU A 273 -6.15 6.15 5.34
N ILE A 274 -6.37 4.83 5.39
CA ILE A 274 -5.35 3.84 5.76
C ILE A 274 -4.20 3.85 4.75
N PHE A 275 -4.49 3.71 3.46
CA PHE A 275 -3.47 3.73 2.40
C PHE A 275 -2.70 5.05 2.37
N GLY A 276 -3.41 6.17 2.40
CA GLY A 276 -2.79 7.50 2.35
C GLY A 276 -1.91 7.76 3.57
N GLY A 277 -2.39 7.46 4.77
CA GLY A 277 -1.64 7.61 6.00
C GLY A 277 -0.37 6.76 6.00
N PHE A 278 -0.49 5.49 5.60
CA PHE A 278 0.64 4.57 5.57
C PHE A 278 1.69 4.96 4.51
N ILE A 279 1.28 5.16 3.25
CA ILE A 279 2.23 5.44 2.15
C ILE A 279 2.94 6.77 2.36
N ILE A 280 2.19 7.84 2.68
CA ILE A 280 2.77 9.16 2.92
C ILE A 280 3.66 9.12 4.16
N GLY A 281 3.20 8.46 5.23
CA GLY A 281 3.98 8.28 6.44
C GLY A 281 5.31 7.57 6.15
N LYS A 282 5.29 6.46 5.39
CA LYS A 282 6.53 5.74 5.04
C LYS A 282 7.47 6.52 4.13
N ILE A 283 6.96 7.32 3.21
CA ILE A 283 7.80 8.19 2.38
C ILE A 283 8.50 9.25 3.25
N ILE A 284 7.77 9.90 4.16
CA ILE A 284 8.33 10.91 5.07
C ILE A 284 9.36 10.26 6.00
N ASP A 285 9.03 9.14 6.59
CA ASP A 285 9.89 8.33 7.45
C ASP A 285 11.21 7.99 6.74
N SER A 286 11.13 7.42 5.55
CA SER A 286 12.27 7.05 4.71
C SER A 286 13.15 8.23 4.33
N MET A 287 12.54 9.38 4.04
CA MET A 287 13.31 10.62 3.78
C MET A 287 14.07 11.07 5.02
N ILE A 288 13.44 11.04 6.20
CA ILE A 288 14.09 11.42 7.45
C ILE A 288 15.23 10.47 7.76
N ILE A 289 15.04 9.17 7.64
CA ILE A 289 16.08 8.16 7.86
C ILE A 289 17.23 8.33 6.88
N GLY A 290 16.96 8.58 5.59
CA GLY A 290 18.00 8.86 4.61
C GLY A 290 18.84 10.10 4.95
N VAL A 291 18.19 11.18 5.38
CA VAL A 291 18.85 12.41 5.80
C VAL A 291 19.66 12.20 7.09
N LEU A 292 19.12 11.53 8.10
CA LEU A 292 19.85 11.22 9.33
C LEU A 292 21.04 10.29 9.05
N CYS A 293 20.89 9.31 8.17
CA CYS A 293 21.97 8.45 7.73
C CYS A 293 23.07 9.27 7.05
N PHE A 294 22.73 10.19 6.16
CA PHE A 294 23.69 11.07 5.49
C PHE A 294 24.50 11.90 6.49
N PHE A 295 23.86 12.56 7.43
CA PHE A 295 24.54 13.34 8.45
C PHE A 295 25.39 12.48 9.37
N GLY A 296 24.89 11.32 9.82
CA GLY A 296 25.62 10.40 10.67
C GLY A 296 26.88 9.84 9.99
N LEU A 297 26.76 9.40 8.75
CA LEU A 297 27.90 8.89 7.98
C LEU A 297 28.92 10.00 7.67
N THR A 298 28.46 11.24 7.44
CA THR A 298 29.34 12.41 7.24
C THR A 298 30.14 12.69 8.51
N LEU A 299 29.50 12.68 9.68
CA LEU A 299 30.16 12.91 10.96
C LEU A 299 31.20 11.84 11.26
N LEU A 300 30.90 10.58 10.92
CA LEU A 300 31.80 9.44 11.10
C LEU A 300 32.87 9.33 9.99
N LYS A 301 32.86 10.23 9.00
CA LYS A 301 33.79 10.24 7.85
C LYS A 301 33.84 8.87 7.13
N MET A 302 32.65 8.28 6.89
CA MET A 302 32.53 6.99 6.24
C MET A 302 32.77 7.09 4.72
N PRO A 303 33.17 6.00 4.06
CA PRO A 303 33.17 5.95 2.59
C PRO A 303 31.74 5.85 2.07
N TYR A 304 31.51 6.21 0.81
CA TYR A 304 30.24 6.05 0.07
C TYR A 304 29.02 6.67 0.76
N ILE A 305 29.20 7.81 1.47
CA ILE A 305 28.17 8.45 2.32
C ILE A 305 26.84 8.59 1.60
N LEU A 306 26.88 9.20 0.40
CA LEU A 306 25.67 9.48 -0.37
C LEU A 306 24.96 8.22 -0.83
N LEU A 307 25.72 7.29 -1.40
CA LEU A 307 25.20 6.02 -1.90
C LEU A 307 24.50 5.23 -0.79
N ILE A 308 25.16 5.07 0.35
CA ILE A 308 24.63 4.31 1.49
C ILE A 308 23.40 5.00 2.08
N SER A 309 23.42 6.33 2.23
CA SER A 309 22.29 7.08 2.77
C SER A 309 21.04 6.97 1.90
N VAL A 310 21.21 7.00 0.57
CA VAL A 310 20.09 6.82 -0.35
C VAL A 310 19.62 5.37 -0.37
N ILE A 311 20.52 4.39 -0.38
CA ILE A 311 20.13 2.97 -0.31
C ILE A 311 19.32 2.72 0.98
N VAL A 312 19.84 3.14 2.14
CA VAL A 312 19.16 2.96 3.42
C VAL A 312 17.83 3.70 3.45
N GLY A 313 17.80 4.95 2.97
CA GLY A 313 16.56 5.74 2.92
C GLY A 313 15.50 5.12 1.98
N VAL A 314 15.88 4.73 0.77
CA VAL A 314 14.94 4.14 -0.20
C VAL A 314 14.43 2.77 0.26
N THR A 315 15.31 1.92 0.76
CA THR A 315 14.91 0.59 1.24
C THR A 315 14.03 0.67 2.48
N ASN A 316 14.16 1.72 3.31
CA ASN A 316 13.33 1.93 4.49
C ASN A 316 11.84 2.12 4.19
N VAL A 317 11.45 2.35 2.92
CA VAL A 317 10.04 2.32 2.49
C VAL A 317 9.39 0.96 2.78
N ILE A 318 10.15 -0.14 2.77
CA ILE A 318 9.66 -1.47 3.12
C ILE A 318 9.74 -1.62 4.64
N PRO A 319 8.60 -1.74 5.35
CA PRO A 319 8.62 -1.91 6.80
C PRO A 319 9.36 -3.18 7.21
N PHE A 320 10.05 -3.18 8.33
CA PHE A 320 10.84 -4.26 8.92
C PHE A 320 12.02 -4.72 8.07
N PHE A 321 11.83 -5.07 6.80
CA PHE A 321 12.88 -5.63 5.94
C PHE A 321 13.74 -4.55 5.28
N GLY A 322 13.21 -3.36 5.06
CA GLY A 322 13.92 -2.26 4.42
C GLY A 322 15.26 -1.92 5.06
N PRO A 323 15.31 -1.74 6.38
CA PRO A 323 16.56 -1.50 7.10
C PRO A 323 17.64 -2.55 6.84
N TYR A 324 17.28 -3.83 6.82
CA TYR A 324 18.23 -4.93 6.58
C TYR A 324 18.68 -4.99 5.13
N ILE A 325 17.74 -4.79 4.19
CA ILE A 325 18.04 -4.77 2.74
C ILE A 325 19.02 -3.64 2.41
N GLY A 326 18.93 -2.49 3.09
CA GLY A 326 19.85 -1.38 2.90
C GLY A 326 21.16 -1.53 3.69
N ALA A 327 21.08 -1.95 4.96
CA ALA A 327 22.23 -2.02 5.85
C ALA A 327 23.21 -3.14 5.50
N ILE A 328 22.73 -4.33 5.12
CA ILE A 328 23.61 -5.48 4.87
C ILE A 328 24.58 -5.22 3.70
N PRO A 329 24.11 -4.83 2.48
CA PRO A 329 25.04 -4.52 1.40
C PRO A 329 25.96 -3.35 1.72
N SER A 330 25.44 -2.33 2.43
CA SER A 330 26.22 -1.16 2.85
C SER A 330 27.33 -1.53 3.85
N ALA A 331 27.00 -2.40 4.83
CA ALA A 331 27.98 -2.91 5.77
C ALA A 331 29.10 -3.70 5.06
N VAL A 332 28.73 -4.56 4.12
CA VAL A 332 29.71 -5.32 3.32
C VAL A 332 30.63 -4.37 2.56
N LEU A 333 30.07 -3.35 1.90
CA LEU A 333 30.87 -2.36 1.15
C LEU A 333 31.89 -1.63 2.04
N ILE A 334 31.46 -1.21 3.24
CA ILE A 334 32.35 -0.49 4.16
C ILE A 334 33.37 -1.44 4.80
N LEU A 335 32.93 -2.62 5.27
CA LEU A 335 33.83 -3.63 5.86
C LEU A 335 34.95 -4.04 4.92
N LEU A 336 34.65 -4.21 3.64
CA LEU A 336 35.64 -4.57 2.64
C LEU A 336 36.62 -3.43 2.35
N ASN A 337 36.20 -2.17 2.50
CA ASN A 337 37.06 -1.02 2.32
C ASN A 337 37.90 -0.71 3.59
N ASP A 338 37.27 -0.74 4.76
CA ASP A 338 37.90 -0.48 6.07
C ASP A 338 37.13 -1.24 7.15
N PRO A 339 37.69 -2.35 7.70
CA PRO A 339 37.00 -3.16 8.70
C PRO A 339 36.64 -2.40 9.98
N ILE A 340 37.46 -1.44 10.38
CA ILE A 340 37.23 -0.67 11.62
C ILE A 340 36.03 0.28 11.38
N LYS A 341 36.01 0.95 10.24
CA LYS A 341 34.86 1.77 9.84
C LYS A 341 33.61 0.94 9.64
N GLY A 342 33.73 -0.28 9.11
CA GLY A 342 32.62 -1.22 9.01
C GLY A 342 31.99 -1.54 10.35
N LEU A 343 32.79 -1.74 11.40
CA LEU A 343 32.29 -1.94 12.76
C LEU A 343 31.56 -0.69 13.30
N TYR A 344 32.13 0.50 13.08
CA TYR A 344 31.45 1.75 13.47
C TYR A 344 30.14 1.95 12.71
N PHE A 345 30.09 1.57 11.43
CA PHE A 345 28.86 1.59 10.65
C PHE A 345 27.79 0.66 11.21
N LEU A 346 28.16 -0.57 11.59
CA LEU A 346 27.21 -1.52 12.19
C LEU A 346 26.60 -0.97 13.47
N ILE A 347 27.41 -0.38 14.35
CA ILE A 347 26.95 0.26 15.58
C ILE A 347 26.00 1.43 15.23
N PHE A 348 26.44 2.29 14.33
CA PHE A 348 25.65 3.46 13.90
C PHE A 348 24.29 3.06 13.31
N ILE A 349 24.27 2.08 12.40
CA ILE A 349 23.01 1.66 11.75
C ILE A 349 22.05 1.02 12.76
N LEU A 350 22.56 0.25 13.74
CA LEU A 350 21.74 -0.28 14.83
C LEU A 350 21.10 0.83 15.66
N VAL A 351 21.87 1.86 16.03
CA VAL A 351 21.35 3.03 16.76
C VAL A 351 20.29 3.76 15.92
N LEU A 352 20.58 3.97 14.63
CA LEU A 352 19.62 4.62 13.71
C LEU A 352 18.34 3.81 13.61
N GLN A 353 18.41 2.49 13.52
CA GLN A 353 17.22 1.62 13.45
C GLN A 353 16.44 1.59 14.77
N GLN A 354 17.11 1.67 15.92
CA GLN A 354 16.42 1.82 17.20
C GLN A 354 15.68 3.17 17.30
N LEU A 355 16.29 4.23 16.78
CA LEU A 355 15.65 5.53 16.71
C LEU A 355 14.43 5.50 15.76
N ASP A 356 14.55 4.85 14.61
CA ASP A 356 13.43 4.66 13.67
C ASP A 356 12.29 3.87 14.32
N GLY A 357 12.55 2.68 14.81
CA GLY A 357 11.54 1.77 15.34
C GLY A 357 10.82 2.28 16.59
N ASN A 358 11.51 3.01 17.46
CA ASN A 358 10.97 3.42 18.76
C ASN A 358 10.51 4.88 18.82
N VAL A 359 11.00 5.75 17.96
CA VAL A 359 10.72 7.19 18.03
C VAL A 359 10.10 7.73 16.74
N ILE A 360 10.78 7.55 15.60
CA ILE A 360 10.38 8.17 14.33
C ILE A 360 9.15 7.48 13.76
N GLY A 361 9.22 6.17 13.59
CA GLY A 361 8.13 5.35 13.06
C GLY A 361 6.81 5.56 13.81
N PRO A 362 6.76 5.38 15.15
CA PRO A 362 5.54 5.63 15.93
C PRO A 362 5.00 7.06 15.81
N LYS A 363 5.88 8.06 15.73
CA LYS A 363 5.45 9.47 15.58
C LYS A 363 4.89 9.79 14.20
N ILE A 364 5.45 9.20 13.14
CA ILE A 364 5.04 9.49 11.75
C ILE A 364 3.87 8.61 11.33
N LEU A 365 3.97 7.30 11.53
CA LEU A 365 2.95 6.34 11.13
C LEU A 365 1.77 6.31 12.09
N GLY A 366 2.01 6.58 13.39
CA GLY A 366 0.99 6.51 14.44
C GLY A 366 0.21 5.20 14.37
N ASN A 367 -1.09 5.26 14.64
CA ASN A 367 -2.00 4.12 14.49
C ASN A 367 -2.63 4.01 13.09
N SER A 368 -1.89 4.42 12.05
CA SER A 368 -2.43 4.50 10.68
C SER A 368 -2.99 3.18 10.15
N THR A 369 -2.43 2.06 10.58
CA THR A 369 -2.88 0.72 10.14
C THR A 369 -3.72 -0.01 11.18
N GLY A 370 -3.57 0.29 12.48
CA GLY A 370 -4.21 -0.44 13.57
C GLY A 370 -3.81 -1.92 13.68
N LEU A 371 -2.76 -2.34 12.99
CA LEU A 371 -2.26 -3.72 13.01
C LEU A 371 -1.21 -3.91 14.10
N SER A 372 -1.20 -5.10 14.73
CA SER A 372 -0.08 -5.52 15.56
C SER A 372 1.15 -5.87 14.71
N ALA A 373 2.35 -5.87 15.32
CA ALA A 373 3.60 -6.20 14.63
C ALA A 373 3.55 -7.55 13.89
N PHE A 374 2.92 -8.56 14.49
CA PHE A 374 2.72 -9.87 13.86
C PHE A 374 1.99 -9.75 12.51
N TRP A 375 0.86 -9.03 12.47
CA TRP A 375 0.08 -8.87 11.24
C TRP A 375 0.79 -8.02 10.19
N VAL A 376 1.65 -7.09 10.62
CA VAL A 376 2.48 -6.32 9.68
C VAL A 376 3.50 -7.24 9.00
N VAL A 377 4.25 -8.07 9.77
CA VAL A 377 5.21 -9.03 9.20
C VAL A 377 4.50 -10.04 8.29
N PHE A 378 3.38 -10.59 8.73
CA PHE A 378 2.57 -11.50 7.95
C PHE A 378 2.15 -10.89 6.60
N SER A 379 1.66 -9.65 6.61
CA SER A 379 1.20 -8.97 5.39
C SER A 379 2.34 -8.67 4.41
N ILE A 380 3.55 -8.39 4.90
CA ILE A 380 4.74 -8.16 4.06
C ILE A 380 5.19 -9.48 3.41
N LEU A 381 5.25 -10.57 4.19
CA LEU A 381 5.64 -11.88 3.66
C LEU A 381 4.63 -12.39 2.63
N LEU A 382 3.35 -12.30 2.93
CA LEU A 382 2.28 -12.71 2.00
C LEU A 382 2.28 -11.83 0.74
N GLY A 383 2.29 -10.51 0.92
CA GLY A 383 2.32 -9.57 -0.19
C GLY A 383 3.57 -9.72 -1.05
N GLY A 384 4.73 -9.86 -0.40
CA GLY A 384 6.02 -10.07 -1.07
C GLY A 384 6.07 -11.37 -1.86
N GLY A 385 5.55 -12.47 -1.30
CA GLY A 385 5.50 -13.76 -1.97
C GLY A 385 4.57 -13.78 -3.19
N LEU A 386 3.46 -13.02 -3.15
CA LEU A 386 2.48 -12.99 -4.24
C LEU A 386 2.81 -11.95 -5.32
N PHE A 387 3.31 -10.78 -4.93
CA PHE A 387 3.45 -9.61 -5.82
C PHE A 387 4.86 -8.98 -5.79
N GLY A 388 5.84 -9.68 -5.22
CA GLY A 388 7.23 -9.21 -5.14
C GLY A 388 7.37 -7.89 -4.37
N PHE A 389 8.28 -7.03 -4.85
CA PHE A 389 8.60 -5.75 -4.19
C PHE A 389 7.37 -4.84 -3.99
N ALA A 390 6.51 -4.72 -4.99
CA ALA A 390 5.28 -3.93 -4.88
C ALA A 390 4.34 -4.48 -3.80
N GLY A 391 4.27 -5.82 -3.67
CA GLY A 391 3.50 -6.50 -2.64
C GLY A 391 4.04 -6.29 -1.23
N MET A 392 5.36 -6.18 -1.04
CA MET A 392 5.95 -5.85 0.27
C MET A 392 5.51 -4.47 0.76
N ILE A 393 5.42 -3.49 -0.14
CA ILE A 393 5.01 -2.12 0.21
C ILE A 393 3.49 -2.03 0.40
N MET A 394 2.71 -2.59 -0.54
CA MET A 394 1.25 -2.46 -0.54
C MET A 394 0.55 -3.49 0.35
N GLY A 395 1.24 -4.54 0.76
CA GLY A 395 0.69 -5.61 1.58
C GLY A 395 0.16 -5.11 2.93
N VAL A 396 0.92 -4.26 3.61
CA VAL A 396 0.54 -3.74 4.93
C VAL A 396 -0.77 -2.95 4.88
N PRO A 397 -0.92 -1.89 4.06
CA PRO A 397 -2.18 -1.15 4.02
C PRO A 397 -3.33 -1.99 3.44
N THR A 398 -3.08 -2.91 2.51
CA THR A 398 -4.09 -3.83 2.00
C THR A 398 -4.62 -4.73 3.10
N PHE A 399 -3.72 -5.36 3.87
CA PHE A 399 -4.10 -6.21 4.98
C PHE A 399 -4.80 -5.43 6.10
N ALA A 400 -4.39 -4.18 6.37
CA ALA A 400 -5.06 -3.30 7.32
C ALA A 400 -6.52 -3.02 6.94
N VAL A 401 -6.80 -2.82 5.64
CA VAL A 401 -8.18 -2.67 5.16
C VAL A 401 -8.97 -3.97 5.33
N VAL A 402 -8.38 -5.11 4.97
CA VAL A 402 -9.04 -6.43 5.16
C VAL A 402 -9.32 -6.67 6.65
N TYR A 403 -8.35 -6.41 7.51
CA TYR A 403 -8.51 -6.53 8.97
C TYR A 403 -9.62 -5.61 9.49
N TYR A 404 -9.68 -4.36 9.02
CA TYR A 404 -10.75 -3.43 9.37
C TYR A 404 -12.12 -3.95 8.94
N ILE A 405 -12.26 -4.49 7.72
CA ILE A 405 -13.51 -5.07 7.23
C ILE A 405 -13.93 -6.26 8.09
N ILE A 406 -13.00 -7.16 8.40
CA ILE A 406 -13.27 -8.34 9.25
C ILE A 406 -13.72 -7.88 10.64
N THR A 407 -13.01 -6.94 11.26
CA THR A 407 -13.37 -6.40 12.57
C THR A 407 -14.77 -5.76 12.56
N MET A 408 -15.09 -4.99 11.53
CA MET A 408 -16.42 -4.38 11.37
C MET A 408 -17.52 -5.44 11.25
N LEU A 409 -17.27 -6.51 10.48
CA LEU A 409 -18.23 -7.62 10.35
C LEU A 409 -18.41 -8.37 11.67
N ILE A 410 -17.31 -8.66 12.38
CA ILE A 410 -17.35 -9.32 13.69
C ILE A 410 -18.14 -8.46 14.68
N ASN A 411 -17.83 -7.17 14.77
CA ASN A 411 -18.54 -6.26 15.69
C ASN A 411 -20.04 -6.20 15.38
N HIS A 412 -20.41 -6.11 14.11
CA HIS A 412 -21.82 -6.15 13.70
C HIS A 412 -22.53 -7.46 14.13
N LEU A 413 -21.85 -8.61 14.02
CA LEU A 413 -22.39 -9.89 14.45
C LEU A 413 -22.50 -9.99 15.98
N LEU A 414 -21.54 -9.43 16.73
CA LEU A 414 -21.56 -9.40 18.20
C LEU A 414 -22.66 -8.46 18.70
N GLU A 415 -22.81 -7.28 18.11
CA GLU A 415 -23.91 -6.36 18.42
C GLU A 415 -25.29 -7.03 18.25
N LYS A 416 -25.46 -7.76 17.13
CA LYS A 416 -26.71 -8.50 16.87
C LYS A 416 -26.99 -9.56 17.93
N LYS A 417 -25.94 -10.14 18.52
CA LYS A 417 -26.02 -11.12 19.61
C LYS A 417 -26.02 -10.47 21.02
N LYS A 418 -25.90 -9.14 21.09
CA LYS A 418 -25.77 -8.37 22.34
C LYS A 418 -24.57 -8.80 23.19
N LEU A 419 -23.48 -9.19 22.53
CA LEU A 419 -22.23 -9.59 23.16
C LEU A 419 -21.23 -8.41 23.18
N PRO A 420 -20.25 -8.42 24.10
CA PRO A 420 -19.23 -7.38 24.19
C PRO A 420 -18.43 -7.20 22.91
N LEU A 421 -18.01 -5.95 22.63
CA LEU A 421 -17.21 -5.64 21.44
C LEU A 421 -15.71 -5.60 21.70
N GLN A 422 -15.30 -5.44 22.97
CA GLN A 422 -13.89 -5.31 23.31
C GLN A 422 -13.23 -6.68 23.42
N THR A 423 -12.11 -6.86 22.71
CA THR A 423 -11.35 -8.12 22.72
C THR A 423 -10.85 -8.48 24.12
N SER A 424 -10.57 -7.48 24.97
CA SER A 424 -10.14 -7.68 26.36
C SER A 424 -11.17 -8.39 27.24
N GLU A 425 -12.43 -8.42 26.82
CA GLU A 425 -13.48 -9.12 27.57
C GLU A 425 -13.53 -10.63 27.27
N TYR A 426 -12.83 -11.07 26.19
CA TYR A 426 -12.78 -12.47 25.77
C TYR A 426 -11.48 -13.15 26.25
N GLY A 427 -11.34 -13.30 27.59
CA GLY A 427 -10.23 -14.04 28.21
C GLY A 427 -10.46 -15.57 28.21
N GLU A 428 -9.51 -16.32 28.75
CA GLU A 428 -9.57 -17.80 28.77
C GLU A 428 -10.80 -18.38 29.49
N LYS A 429 -11.33 -17.67 30.50
CA LYS A 429 -12.47 -18.09 31.30
C LYS A 429 -13.79 -17.43 30.88
N SER A 430 -13.79 -16.64 29.81
CA SER A 430 -15.00 -15.97 29.33
C SER A 430 -15.83 -16.95 28.49
N TYR A 431 -17.14 -17.04 28.78
CA TYR A 431 -18.09 -17.89 28.05
C TYR A 431 -19.49 -17.30 28.07
N VAL A 432 -20.36 -17.85 27.24
CA VAL A 432 -21.82 -17.54 27.30
C VAL A 432 -22.49 -18.68 28.05
N ASP A 433 -23.20 -18.36 29.13
CA ASP A 433 -23.95 -19.33 29.95
C ASP A 433 -25.21 -19.85 29.23
N ASP A 434 -25.85 -20.89 29.78
CA ASP A 434 -27.07 -21.49 29.24
C ASP A 434 -28.26 -20.49 29.18
N SER A 435 -28.19 -19.39 29.92
CA SER A 435 -29.16 -18.30 29.86
C SER A 435 -28.87 -17.27 28.77
N GLY A 436 -27.78 -17.42 28.00
CA GLY A 436 -27.34 -16.50 26.97
C GLY A 436 -26.63 -15.25 27.50
N ARG A 437 -26.17 -15.23 28.76
CA ARG A 437 -25.45 -14.13 29.36
C ARG A 437 -23.94 -14.35 29.18
N PHE A 438 -23.21 -13.25 28.86
CA PHE A 438 -21.78 -13.29 28.77
C PHE A 438 -21.15 -13.22 30.19
N VAL A 439 -20.38 -14.24 30.54
CA VAL A 439 -19.60 -14.33 31.77
C VAL A 439 -18.19 -13.89 31.53
N ARG A 440 -17.70 -12.93 32.33
CA ARG A 440 -16.32 -12.37 32.21
C ARG A 440 -15.33 -13.20 33.03
N GLU A 441 -14.04 -13.08 32.68
CA GLU A 441 -12.95 -13.78 33.34
C GLU A 441 -12.75 -13.37 34.80
N ASN A 442 -13.04 -12.12 35.21
CA ASN A 442 -12.88 -11.62 36.57
C ASN A 442 -14.20 -11.68 37.35
N PRO A 443 -14.38 -12.71 38.24
CA PRO A 443 -15.57 -12.79 39.11
C PRO A 443 -15.69 -11.60 40.07
N GLU A 444 -14.57 -11.00 40.52
CA GLU A 444 -14.56 -9.89 41.48
C GLU A 444 -15.14 -8.57 40.92
N GLU A 445 -15.01 -8.30 39.59
CA GLU A 445 -15.67 -7.15 38.96
C GLU A 445 -17.15 -7.35 38.73
N ASN A 446 -17.63 -8.60 38.59
CA ASN A 446 -19.03 -8.90 38.40
C ASN A 446 -19.81 -8.67 39.72
N ASP A 447 -19.27 -9.00 40.90
CA ASP A 447 -19.92 -8.79 42.18
C ASP A 447 -20.02 -7.30 42.54
N THR A 448 -19.07 -6.48 42.16
CA THR A 448 -19.16 -5.03 42.35
C THR A 448 -20.12 -4.34 41.37
N ALA A 449 -20.26 -4.84 40.16
CA ALA A 449 -21.21 -4.31 39.17
C ALA A 449 -22.67 -4.68 39.52
N VAL A 450 -22.89 -5.91 40.03
CA VAL A 450 -24.21 -6.37 40.49
C VAL A 450 -24.63 -5.62 41.76
N LYS A 451 -23.74 -5.45 42.73
CA LYS A 451 -24.03 -4.68 43.97
C LYS A 451 -24.26 -3.20 43.71
N ASN A 452 -23.56 -2.59 42.69
CA ASN A 452 -23.83 -1.21 42.30
C ASN A 452 -25.11 -1.05 41.46
N GLY A 453 -25.56 -2.10 40.77
CA GLY A 453 -26.82 -2.14 40.02
C GLY A 453 -28.07 -2.30 40.95
N GLU A 454 -27.96 -3.11 42.00
CA GLU A 454 -29.01 -3.30 43.00
C GLU A 454 -29.21 -2.06 43.90
N ASN A 455 -28.13 -1.43 44.34
CA ASN A 455 -28.18 -0.18 45.10
C ASN A 455 -28.74 1.03 44.32
N LYS A 456 -28.78 0.98 42.99
CA LYS A 456 -29.44 1.99 42.17
C LYS A 456 -30.94 1.74 41.96
N LYS A 457 -31.41 0.50 42.15
CA LYS A 457 -32.84 0.18 42.06
C LYS A 457 -33.58 0.39 43.38
N GLU A 458 -32.89 0.35 44.53
CA GLU A 458 -33.48 0.65 45.83
C GLU A 458 -33.53 2.16 46.16
N ARG A 459 -32.92 3.02 45.32
CA ARG A 459 -32.94 4.49 45.50
C ARG A 459 -33.84 5.24 44.49
N LYS A 460 -34.70 4.53 43.78
CA LYS A 460 -35.78 5.10 42.97
C LYS A 460 -37.11 4.52 43.47
#